data_4242a38fa1d9e7b1fe2db57f3ddcc6e1
#
_entry.id   4242a38fa1d9e7b1fe2db57f3ddcc6e1
#
_cell.length_a   1.000
_cell.length_b   1.000
_cell.length_c   1.000
_cell.angle_alpha   90.00
_cell.angle_beta   90.00
_cell.angle_gamma   90.00
#
_symmetry.space_group_name_H-M   'P 1'
#
loop_
_entity.id
_entity.type
_entity.pdbx_description
1 polymer ?
#
loop_
_entity_poly.entity_id
_entity_poly.type
_entity_poly.pdbx_seq_one_letter_code
_entity_poly.pdbx_strand_id
1 'polypeptide(L)'
;MKIGYPCINLSLPCRSSRTFRLKNYSEEKLIQTVEGNLLCLKQILEYNKQNKIYFFRVTSDLVPFASHPIMEFDWQGYFKNKLIEIGNFIKENKMRISMHPGQYTVLNSPNEKVFENSIKELEYHVDILDLMALNKTAKVQIHVGGVYGDKLRSRQRFIERYNNLSDRIKDRLIIENDEKSYKLTDCLFIHKKTRIPVVFDVYHHKCLNSEESLEEAFSLFIKTWSLDDGPPIIHYSSEHPIKGKPRHADSIDISHFKDFLKKTKNFDFDIMLEIKDKEKSALEAIRLINHYELLK
;
A
#
# COMPACT_ATOMS: atom_id res chain seq x y z
N MET A 1 16.23 6.44 0.86
CA MET A 1 15.40 5.21 0.90
C MET A 1 14.75 5.06 2.26
N LYS A 2 13.41 4.81 2.32
CA LYS A 2 12.68 4.49 3.56
C LYS A 2 12.24 3.04 3.51
N ILE A 3 12.33 2.34 4.66
CA ILE A 3 11.85 0.96 4.82
C ILE A 3 10.57 1.00 5.64
N GLY A 4 9.60 0.16 5.26
CA GLY A 4 8.32 0.04 5.95
C GLY A 4 7.75 -1.37 5.95
N TYR A 5 6.66 -1.52 6.68
CA TYR A 5 5.88 -2.76 6.79
C TYR A 5 4.37 -2.45 6.84
N PRO A 6 3.49 -3.42 6.52
CA PRO A 6 2.06 -3.14 6.40
C PRO A 6 1.25 -3.44 7.65
N CYS A 7 0.30 -2.57 7.95
CA CYS A 7 -0.94 -2.70 8.70
C CYS A 7 -0.84 -2.88 10.20
N ILE A 8 -0.05 -3.82 10.70
CA ILE A 8 0.02 -4.17 12.12
C ILE A 8 1.46 -4.25 12.60
N ASN A 9 1.67 -3.91 13.88
CA ASN A 9 2.93 -4.12 14.56
C ASN A 9 2.77 -5.30 15.54
N LEU A 10 3.66 -6.28 15.47
CA LEU A 10 3.57 -7.51 16.27
C LEU A 10 4.21 -7.35 17.66
N SER A 11 5.05 -6.32 17.86
CA SER A 11 5.71 -6.03 19.13
C SER A 11 4.83 -5.21 20.09
N LEU A 12 3.73 -4.64 19.61
CA LEU A 12 2.80 -3.86 20.42
C LEU A 12 1.57 -4.70 20.84
N PRO A 13 1.03 -4.48 22.05
CA PRO A 13 -0.12 -5.24 22.57
C PRO A 13 -1.47 -4.79 21.98
N CYS A 14 -1.47 -3.89 21.00
CA CYS A 14 -2.66 -3.33 20.37
C CYS A 14 -2.75 -3.68 18.88
N ARG A 15 -3.90 -3.40 18.28
CA ARG A 15 -4.13 -3.53 16.84
C ARG A 15 -4.94 -2.34 16.33
N SER A 16 -4.49 -1.73 15.22
CA SER A 16 -5.18 -0.64 14.54
C SER A 16 -6.22 -1.13 13.50
N SER A 17 -6.38 -2.45 13.38
CA SER A 17 -7.27 -3.11 12.41
C SER A 17 -8.39 -3.89 13.10
N ARG A 18 -8.88 -3.39 14.24
CA ARG A 18 -10.02 -4.01 14.92
C ARG A 18 -11.28 -3.76 14.12
N THR A 19 -12.08 -4.80 13.96
CA THR A 19 -13.41 -4.74 13.33
C THR A 19 -14.40 -5.57 14.12
N PHE A 20 -15.67 -5.55 13.72
CA PHE A 20 -16.74 -6.33 14.33
C PHE A 20 -17.76 -6.77 13.27
N ARG A 21 -18.62 -7.73 13.63
CA ARG A 21 -19.62 -8.26 12.69
C ARG A 21 -20.71 -7.21 12.43
N LEU A 22 -21.18 -7.09 11.18
CA LEU A 22 -22.22 -6.16 10.77
C LEU A 22 -23.48 -6.22 11.65
N LYS A 23 -23.90 -7.41 12.07
CA LYS A 23 -25.08 -7.58 12.98
C LYS A 23 -24.91 -6.92 14.35
N ASN A 24 -23.70 -6.52 14.72
CA ASN A 24 -23.40 -5.85 15.98
C ASN A 24 -23.12 -4.36 15.77
N TYR A 25 -23.51 -3.81 14.62
CA TYR A 25 -23.32 -2.39 14.32
C TYR A 25 -24.16 -1.53 15.26
N SER A 26 -23.51 -0.59 15.91
CA SER A 26 -24.10 0.59 16.55
C SER A 26 -23.07 1.72 16.48
N GLU A 27 -23.49 2.97 16.55
CA GLU A 27 -22.59 4.13 16.58
C GLU A 27 -21.60 4.05 17.73
N GLU A 28 -22.06 3.71 18.93
CA GLU A 28 -21.21 3.53 20.12
C GLU A 28 -20.12 2.49 19.88
N LYS A 29 -20.49 1.34 19.29
CA LYS A 29 -19.54 0.28 18.96
C LYS A 29 -18.55 0.71 17.91
N LEU A 30 -18.99 1.45 16.90
CA LEU A 30 -18.14 2.03 15.87
C LEU A 30 -17.15 3.02 16.51
N ILE A 31 -17.66 4.00 17.27
CA ILE A 31 -16.82 5.03 17.94
C ILE A 31 -15.75 4.35 18.80
N GLN A 32 -16.16 3.45 19.69
CA GLN A 32 -15.22 2.72 20.57
C GLN A 32 -14.14 1.95 19.79
N THR A 33 -14.53 1.33 18.67
CA THR A 33 -13.61 0.54 17.84
C THR A 33 -12.61 1.45 17.13
N VAL A 34 -13.11 2.52 16.50
CA VAL A 34 -12.26 3.48 15.76
C VAL A 34 -11.33 4.23 16.71
N GLU A 35 -11.79 4.65 17.89
CA GLU A 35 -10.91 5.26 18.91
C GLU A 35 -9.75 4.34 19.28
N GLY A 36 -10.05 3.06 19.52
CA GLY A 36 -9.02 2.06 19.79
C GLY A 36 -8.06 1.85 18.63
N ASN A 37 -8.56 1.88 17.39
CA ASN A 37 -7.73 1.75 16.18
C ASN A 37 -6.82 2.98 15.99
N LEU A 38 -7.34 4.20 16.14
CA LEU A 38 -6.56 5.43 16.03
C LEU A 38 -5.51 5.55 17.13
N LEU A 39 -5.84 5.21 18.37
CA LEU A 39 -4.88 5.17 19.47
C LEU A 39 -3.74 4.19 19.17
N CYS A 40 -4.07 2.99 18.70
CA CYS A 40 -3.07 2.00 18.33
C CYS A 40 -2.22 2.46 17.12
N LEU A 41 -2.82 3.09 16.11
CA LEU A 41 -2.08 3.66 14.99
C LEU A 41 -1.04 4.68 15.49
N LYS A 42 -1.41 5.57 16.41
CA LYS A 42 -0.48 6.52 17.02
C LYS A 42 0.68 5.80 17.71
N GLN A 43 0.40 4.78 18.52
CA GLN A 43 1.45 3.97 19.18
C GLN A 43 2.37 3.26 18.16
N ILE A 44 1.83 2.75 17.05
CA ILE A 44 2.63 2.16 15.97
C ILE A 44 3.56 3.21 15.36
N LEU A 45 3.07 4.42 15.08
CA LEU A 45 3.88 5.50 14.49
C LEU A 45 4.96 5.97 15.47
N GLU A 46 4.68 6.06 16.76
CA GLU A 46 5.65 6.37 17.80
C GLU A 46 6.76 5.30 17.89
N TYR A 47 6.36 4.00 17.90
CA TYR A 47 7.29 2.88 17.81
C TYR A 47 8.17 2.98 16.56
N ASN A 48 7.56 3.26 15.42
CA ASN A 48 8.26 3.37 14.14
C ASN A 48 9.28 4.51 14.16
N LYS A 49 8.92 5.68 14.73
CA LYS A 49 9.85 6.80 14.94
C LYS A 49 11.06 6.40 15.79
N GLN A 50 10.82 5.77 16.94
CA GLN A 50 11.88 5.33 17.85
C GLN A 50 12.85 4.34 17.19
N ASN A 51 12.33 3.54 16.26
CA ASN A 51 13.07 2.49 15.55
C ASN A 51 13.53 2.91 14.13
N LYS A 52 13.40 4.19 13.76
CA LYS A 52 13.78 4.74 12.44
C LYS A 52 13.09 4.07 11.25
N ILE A 53 11.88 3.55 11.46
CA ILE A 53 11.02 3.01 10.41
C ILE A 53 10.17 4.15 9.87
N TYR A 54 10.52 4.73 8.73
CA TYR A 54 9.88 5.95 8.21
C TYR A 54 8.92 5.71 7.05
N PHE A 55 8.50 4.46 6.82
CA PHE A 55 7.42 4.12 5.91
C PHE A 55 6.45 3.16 6.59
N PHE A 56 5.15 3.43 6.46
CA PHE A 56 4.13 2.56 7.05
C PHE A 56 2.90 2.50 6.15
N ARG A 57 2.34 1.31 5.95
CA ARG A 57 1.04 1.12 5.30
C ARG A 57 -0.04 1.05 6.36
N VAL A 58 -0.91 2.06 6.38
CA VAL A 58 -2.08 2.09 7.27
C VAL A 58 -3.10 1.05 6.80
N THR A 59 -3.73 0.37 7.74
CA THR A 59 -4.72 -0.67 7.45
C THR A 59 -6.01 -0.09 6.85
N SER A 60 -6.64 -0.84 5.95
CA SER A 60 -7.98 -0.53 5.43
C SER A 60 -9.07 -0.61 6.49
N ASP A 61 -8.87 -1.40 7.56
CA ASP A 61 -9.83 -1.58 8.65
C ASP A 61 -9.74 -0.47 9.73
N LEU A 62 -9.09 0.69 9.43
CA LEU A 62 -8.96 1.77 10.40
C LEU A 62 -10.33 2.27 10.88
N VAL A 63 -11.28 2.43 9.94
CA VAL A 63 -12.69 2.74 10.21
C VAL A 63 -13.54 1.61 9.61
N PRO A 64 -14.02 0.65 10.43
CA PRO A 64 -14.87 -0.43 9.95
C PRO A 64 -16.13 0.09 9.27
N PHE A 65 -16.51 -0.53 8.16
CA PHE A 65 -17.73 -0.21 7.39
C PHE A 65 -17.77 1.18 6.75
N ALA A 66 -16.68 1.95 6.69
CA ALA A 66 -16.67 3.32 6.21
C ALA A 66 -17.25 3.47 4.78
N SER A 67 -17.04 2.49 3.90
CA SER A 67 -17.58 2.43 2.53
C SER A 67 -18.94 1.70 2.43
N HIS A 68 -19.42 1.09 3.53
CA HIS A 68 -20.64 0.27 3.53
C HIS A 68 -21.90 1.14 3.70
N PRO A 69 -23.04 0.81 3.03
CA PRO A 69 -24.29 1.57 3.13
C PRO A 69 -24.87 1.74 4.53
N ILE A 70 -24.44 0.92 5.52
CA ILE A 70 -24.88 1.05 6.92
C ILE A 70 -24.23 2.25 7.63
N MET A 71 -23.20 2.86 7.02
CA MET A 71 -22.47 3.98 7.59
C MET A 71 -23.26 5.27 7.38
N GLU A 72 -24.13 5.60 8.34
CA GLU A 72 -24.87 6.88 8.39
C GLU A 72 -24.22 7.89 9.35
N PHE A 73 -23.29 7.41 10.20
CA PHE A 73 -22.57 8.23 11.17
C PHE A 73 -21.49 9.07 10.47
N ASP A 74 -21.45 10.38 10.76
CA ASP A 74 -20.40 11.30 10.28
C ASP A 74 -19.06 11.03 11.00
N TRP A 75 -18.44 9.92 10.66
CA TRP A 75 -17.13 9.55 11.21
C TRP A 75 -16.03 10.54 10.81
N GLN A 76 -16.14 11.17 9.64
CA GLN A 76 -15.17 12.14 9.14
C GLN A 76 -15.15 13.36 10.06
N GLY A 77 -16.31 13.95 10.33
CA GLY A 77 -16.43 15.09 11.25
C GLY A 77 -16.03 14.72 12.68
N TYR A 78 -16.51 13.59 13.18
CA TYR A 78 -16.26 13.14 14.55
C TYR A 78 -14.78 12.89 14.85
N PHE A 79 -14.05 12.20 13.94
CA PHE A 79 -12.64 11.85 14.15
C PHE A 79 -11.65 12.85 13.55
N LYS A 80 -12.12 13.94 12.94
CA LYS A 80 -11.30 14.94 12.25
C LYS A 80 -10.08 15.38 13.05
N ASN A 81 -10.28 15.80 14.29
CA ASN A 81 -9.20 16.33 15.13
C ASN A 81 -8.13 15.28 15.46
N LYS A 82 -8.56 14.03 15.73
CA LYS A 82 -7.62 12.91 15.97
C LYS A 82 -6.82 12.56 14.72
N LEU A 83 -7.46 12.58 13.53
CA LEU A 83 -6.78 12.33 12.26
C LEU A 83 -5.79 13.44 11.91
N ILE A 84 -6.14 14.71 12.15
CA ILE A 84 -5.23 15.86 12.01
C ILE A 84 -4.01 15.70 12.93
N GLU A 85 -4.21 15.33 14.20
CA GLU A 85 -3.11 15.09 15.15
C GLU A 85 -2.15 14.02 14.66
N ILE A 86 -2.68 12.87 14.20
CA ILE A 86 -1.89 11.78 13.60
C ILE A 86 -1.15 12.27 12.35
N GLY A 87 -1.81 13.01 11.48
CA GLY A 87 -1.21 13.57 10.28
C GLY A 87 -0.10 14.57 10.57
N ASN A 88 -0.23 15.39 11.60
CA ASN A 88 0.84 16.30 12.05
C ASN A 88 2.06 15.50 12.53
N PHE A 89 1.85 14.47 13.35
CA PHE A 89 2.94 13.59 13.79
C PHE A 89 3.68 12.94 12.60
N ILE A 90 2.94 12.47 11.58
CA ILE A 90 3.51 11.88 10.36
C ILE A 90 4.39 12.91 9.62
N LYS A 91 3.89 14.14 9.44
CA LYS A 91 4.61 15.22 8.74
C LYS A 91 5.85 15.68 9.49
N GLU A 92 5.74 15.94 10.78
CA GLU A 92 6.86 16.36 11.66
C GLU A 92 8.00 15.33 11.66
N ASN A 93 7.66 14.05 11.61
CA ASN A 93 8.65 12.97 11.57
C ASN A 93 9.01 12.51 10.16
N LYS A 94 8.56 13.24 9.12
CA LYS A 94 8.85 12.94 7.70
C LYS A 94 8.55 11.48 7.31
N MET A 95 7.51 10.90 7.92
CA MET A 95 7.11 9.53 7.61
C MET A 95 6.36 9.50 6.28
N ARG A 96 6.54 8.42 5.52
CA ARG A 96 5.74 8.11 4.34
C ARG A 96 4.60 7.19 4.71
N ILE A 97 3.43 7.43 4.15
CA ILE A 97 2.23 6.63 4.37
C ILE A 97 1.71 6.08 3.04
N SER A 98 1.22 4.86 3.08
CA SER A 98 0.39 4.30 2.02
C SER A 98 -0.81 3.57 2.63
N MET A 99 -1.80 3.29 1.80
CA MET A 99 -2.92 2.42 2.12
C MET A 99 -3.14 1.43 0.97
N HIS A 100 -3.76 0.29 1.28
CA HIS A 100 -4.06 -0.73 0.28
C HIS A 100 -5.46 -1.29 0.55
N PRO A 101 -6.48 -0.87 -0.21
CA PRO A 101 -7.83 -1.43 -0.14
C PRO A 101 -7.84 -2.96 -0.28
N GLY A 102 -8.85 -3.58 0.28
CA GLY A 102 -9.03 -5.03 0.16
C GLY A 102 -9.14 -5.48 -1.30
N GLN A 103 -8.85 -6.74 -1.56
CA GLN A 103 -8.87 -7.38 -2.89
C GLN A 103 -10.20 -7.27 -3.65
N TYR A 104 -11.27 -6.81 -2.99
CA TYR A 104 -12.59 -6.60 -3.60
C TYR A 104 -12.72 -5.24 -4.29
N THR A 105 -11.72 -4.36 -4.15
CA THR A 105 -11.64 -3.06 -4.81
C THR A 105 -11.11 -3.27 -6.23
N VAL A 106 -12.03 -3.41 -7.18
CA VAL A 106 -11.72 -3.87 -8.55
C VAL A 106 -12.33 -2.92 -9.56
N LEU A 107 -11.53 -1.94 -10.04
CA LEU A 107 -11.98 -0.96 -11.03
C LEU A 107 -12.37 -1.58 -12.38
N ASN A 108 -11.73 -2.65 -12.79
CA ASN A 108 -11.98 -3.29 -14.09
C ASN A 108 -13.07 -4.36 -14.06
N SER A 109 -13.84 -4.47 -12.98
CA SER A 109 -14.94 -5.46 -12.89
C SER A 109 -15.99 -5.23 -13.98
N PRO A 110 -16.49 -6.24 -14.71
CA PRO A 110 -17.63 -6.06 -15.61
C PRO A 110 -18.96 -5.80 -14.87
N ASN A 111 -19.00 -6.07 -13.57
CA ASN A 111 -20.17 -5.81 -12.73
C ASN A 111 -20.13 -4.37 -12.21
N GLU A 112 -21.16 -3.57 -12.58
CA GLU A 112 -21.24 -2.15 -12.22
C GLU A 112 -21.34 -1.94 -10.70
N LYS A 113 -22.06 -2.82 -9.99
CA LYS A 113 -22.17 -2.73 -8.53
C LYS A 113 -20.83 -2.93 -7.81
N VAL A 114 -19.98 -3.83 -8.34
CA VAL A 114 -18.62 -4.01 -7.82
C VAL A 114 -17.78 -2.76 -8.08
N PHE A 115 -17.93 -2.14 -9.23
CA PHE A 115 -17.25 -0.88 -9.56
C PHE A 115 -17.69 0.26 -8.64
N GLU A 116 -19.00 0.50 -8.46
CA GLU A 116 -19.53 1.49 -7.54
C GLU A 116 -19.02 1.32 -6.10
N ASN A 117 -19.02 0.08 -5.61
CA ASN A 117 -18.47 -0.23 -4.29
C ASN A 117 -16.96 0.02 -4.22
N SER A 118 -16.23 -0.25 -5.32
CA SER A 118 -14.80 0.05 -5.40
C SER A 118 -14.52 1.55 -5.33
N ILE A 119 -15.36 2.39 -5.95
CA ILE A 119 -15.24 3.85 -5.83
C ILE A 119 -15.42 4.29 -4.38
N LYS A 120 -16.46 3.83 -3.70
CA LYS A 120 -16.71 4.17 -2.28
C LYS A 120 -15.55 3.76 -1.38
N GLU A 121 -14.97 2.61 -1.67
CA GLU A 121 -13.81 2.11 -0.92
C GLU A 121 -12.57 2.99 -1.17
N LEU A 122 -12.34 3.44 -2.41
CA LEU A 122 -11.26 4.37 -2.72
C LEU A 122 -11.49 5.75 -2.10
N GLU A 123 -12.72 6.26 -2.13
CA GLU A 123 -13.10 7.52 -1.47
C GLU A 123 -12.78 7.46 0.03
N TYR A 124 -13.17 6.40 0.71
CA TYR A 124 -12.84 6.19 2.12
C TYR A 124 -11.32 6.28 2.38
N HIS A 125 -10.50 5.59 1.58
CA HIS A 125 -9.05 5.62 1.75
C HIS A 125 -8.46 7.01 1.51
N VAL A 126 -8.96 7.70 0.51
CA VAL A 126 -8.56 9.08 0.21
C VAL A 126 -8.99 10.03 1.34
N ASP A 127 -10.21 9.88 1.88
CA ASP A 127 -10.70 10.67 2.99
C ASP A 127 -9.80 10.56 4.23
N ILE A 128 -9.33 9.35 4.58
CA ILE A 128 -8.38 9.14 5.67
C ILE A 128 -7.10 9.96 5.46
N LEU A 129 -6.51 9.89 4.27
CA LEU A 129 -5.27 10.60 3.96
C LEU A 129 -5.45 12.11 3.91
N ASP A 130 -6.60 12.58 3.40
CA ASP A 130 -6.95 14.00 3.31
C ASP A 130 -7.26 14.59 4.70
N LEU A 131 -7.99 13.86 5.55
CA LEU A 131 -8.25 14.26 6.95
C LEU A 131 -6.97 14.32 7.79
N MET A 132 -5.99 13.49 7.49
CA MET A 132 -4.63 13.60 8.05
C MET A 132 -3.84 14.76 7.44
N ALA A 133 -4.39 15.51 6.47
CA ALA A 133 -3.73 16.59 5.74
C ALA A 133 -2.36 16.17 5.16
N LEU A 134 -2.28 14.94 4.63
CA LEU A 134 -1.08 14.42 3.97
C LEU A 134 -1.06 14.87 2.50
N ASN A 135 0.14 15.09 1.96
CA ASN A 135 0.33 15.46 0.57
C ASN A 135 0.15 14.26 -0.39
N LYS A 136 0.31 14.49 -1.70
CA LYS A 136 0.14 13.49 -2.75
C LYS A 136 1.12 12.31 -2.69
N THR A 137 2.19 12.40 -1.89
CA THR A 137 3.14 11.28 -1.70
C THR A 137 2.54 10.17 -0.84
N ALA A 138 1.45 10.43 -0.10
CA ALA A 138 0.66 9.42 0.58
C ALA A 138 -0.26 8.74 -0.44
N LYS A 139 -0.01 7.47 -0.74
CA LYS A 139 -0.61 6.74 -1.86
C LYS A 139 -1.63 5.70 -1.42
N VAL A 140 -2.61 5.47 -2.29
CA VAL A 140 -3.57 4.36 -2.22
C VAL A 140 -3.26 3.40 -3.35
N GLN A 141 -2.94 2.18 -3.03
CA GLN A 141 -2.50 1.16 -3.97
C GLN A 141 -3.60 0.15 -4.25
N ILE A 142 -3.74 -0.25 -5.50
CA ILE A 142 -4.62 -1.36 -5.90
C ILE A 142 -3.94 -2.26 -6.95
N HIS A 143 -4.43 -3.48 -7.07
CA HIS A 143 -4.16 -4.32 -8.25
C HIS A 143 -5.05 -3.90 -9.42
N VAL A 144 -4.64 -4.22 -10.65
CA VAL A 144 -5.45 -3.94 -11.85
C VAL A 144 -6.80 -4.69 -11.81
N GLY A 145 -6.81 -5.89 -11.24
CA GLY A 145 -8.01 -6.70 -11.03
C GLY A 145 -8.08 -7.96 -11.90
N GLY A 146 -9.30 -8.42 -12.23
CA GLY A 146 -9.51 -9.66 -12.96
C GLY A 146 -9.34 -9.54 -14.48
N VAL A 147 -9.14 -10.67 -15.16
CA VAL A 147 -9.07 -10.75 -16.63
C VAL A 147 -10.42 -11.09 -17.30
N TYR A 148 -11.36 -11.66 -16.56
CA TYR A 148 -12.74 -11.93 -16.99
C TYR A 148 -12.86 -12.57 -18.38
N GLY A 149 -11.95 -13.50 -18.70
CA GLY A 149 -11.89 -14.19 -20.00
C GLY A 149 -11.27 -13.38 -21.16
N ASP A 150 -11.11 -12.06 -21.01
CA ASP A 150 -10.52 -11.18 -22.01
C ASP A 150 -9.66 -10.10 -21.31
N LYS A 151 -8.35 -10.33 -21.27
CA LYS A 151 -7.38 -9.46 -20.63
C LYS A 151 -7.30 -8.08 -21.31
N LEU A 152 -7.38 -8.02 -22.63
CA LEU A 152 -7.29 -6.77 -23.38
C LEU A 152 -8.49 -5.87 -23.06
N ARG A 153 -9.70 -6.42 -23.10
CA ARG A 153 -10.93 -5.73 -22.76
C ARG A 153 -10.96 -5.31 -21.28
N SER A 154 -10.46 -6.17 -20.39
CA SER A 154 -10.38 -5.88 -18.95
C SER A 154 -9.41 -4.73 -18.66
N ARG A 155 -8.27 -4.67 -19.34
CA ARG A 155 -7.30 -3.58 -19.25
C ARG A 155 -7.86 -2.28 -19.82
N GLN A 156 -8.56 -2.34 -20.95
CA GLN A 156 -9.21 -1.18 -21.56
C GLN A 156 -10.29 -0.61 -20.62
N ARG A 157 -11.11 -1.44 -20.01
CA ARG A 157 -12.12 -1.02 -19.03
C ARG A 157 -11.50 -0.37 -17.80
N PHE A 158 -10.35 -0.87 -17.32
CA PHE A 158 -9.61 -0.19 -16.25
C PHE A 158 -9.24 1.24 -16.66
N ILE A 159 -8.67 1.43 -17.85
CA ILE A 159 -8.24 2.72 -18.37
C ILE A 159 -9.43 3.69 -18.47
N GLU A 160 -10.55 3.26 -19.04
CA GLU A 160 -11.75 4.08 -19.21
C GLU A 160 -12.30 4.53 -17.86
N ARG A 161 -12.42 3.61 -16.91
CA ARG A 161 -12.93 3.91 -15.58
C ARG A 161 -11.98 4.79 -14.77
N TYR A 162 -10.68 4.53 -14.83
CA TYR A 162 -9.69 5.39 -14.18
C TYR A 162 -9.76 6.83 -14.69
N ASN A 163 -9.89 7.03 -16.00
CA ASN A 163 -9.97 8.37 -16.57
C ASN A 163 -11.20 9.16 -16.08
N ASN A 164 -12.26 8.47 -15.69
CA ASN A 164 -13.50 9.06 -15.14
C ASN A 164 -13.50 9.21 -13.60
N LEU A 165 -12.44 8.79 -12.89
CA LEU A 165 -12.30 9.04 -11.46
C LEU A 165 -12.11 10.52 -11.16
N SER A 166 -12.48 10.95 -9.94
CA SER A 166 -12.15 12.28 -9.44
C SER A 166 -10.64 12.49 -9.33
N ASP A 167 -10.20 13.73 -9.47
CA ASP A 167 -8.79 14.08 -9.37
C ASP A 167 -8.23 13.76 -7.97
N ARG A 168 -9.04 13.89 -6.91
CA ARG A 168 -8.66 13.46 -5.54
C ARG A 168 -8.18 12.00 -5.50
N ILE A 169 -8.92 11.10 -6.16
CA ILE A 169 -8.56 9.68 -6.22
C ILE A 169 -7.32 9.50 -7.11
N LYS A 170 -7.31 10.11 -8.31
CA LYS A 170 -6.18 9.99 -9.25
C LYS A 170 -4.86 10.46 -8.65
N ASP A 171 -4.86 11.55 -7.89
CA ASP A 171 -3.67 12.10 -7.23
C ASP A 171 -3.00 11.12 -6.25
N ARG A 172 -3.78 10.18 -5.71
CA ARG A 172 -3.29 9.21 -4.72
C ARG A 172 -3.17 7.78 -5.23
N LEU A 173 -3.91 7.46 -6.31
CA LEU A 173 -4.00 6.07 -6.76
C LEU A 173 -2.73 5.62 -7.49
N ILE A 174 -2.28 4.42 -7.14
CA ILE A 174 -1.17 3.72 -7.80
C ILE A 174 -1.57 2.26 -8.06
N ILE A 175 -0.97 1.63 -9.07
CA ILE A 175 -1.23 0.23 -9.42
C ILE A 175 0.01 -0.63 -9.26
N GLU A 176 -0.21 -1.91 -9.01
CA GLU A 176 0.83 -2.91 -8.77
C GLU A 176 0.74 -4.05 -9.78
N ASN A 177 1.90 -4.58 -10.20
CA ASN A 177 1.97 -5.85 -10.91
C ASN A 177 1.61 -7.01 -9.98
N ASP A 178 0.90 -8.01 -10.49
CA ASP A 178 0.48 -9.17 -9.70
C ASP A 178 1.13 -10.48 -10.16
N GLU A 179 0.98 -11.54 -9.37
CA GLU A 179 1.61 -12.83 -9.60
C GLU A 179 0.85 -13.75 -10.59
N LYS A 180 -0.31 -13.30 -11.13
CA LYS A 180 -1.23 -14.16 -11.91
C LYS A 180 -1.65 -13.59 -13.25
N SER A 181 -1.99 -12.29 -13.28
CA SER A 181 -2.77 -11.71 -14.37
C SER A 181 -2.07 -10.54 -15.06
N TYR A 182 -1.56 -9.59 -14.30
CA TYR A 182 -1.02 -8.33 -14.80
C TYR A 182 0.44 -8.14 -14.41
N LYS A 183 1.34 -8.46 -15.35
CA LYS A 183 2.76 -8.26 -15.19
C LYS A 183 3.16 -6.78 -15.35
N LEU A 184 4.41 -6.44 -15.08
CA LEU A 184 4.91 -5.07 -15.16
C LEU A 184 4.57 -4.40 -16.50
N THR A 185 4.75 -5.10 -17.63
CA THR A 185 4.46 -4.55 -18.96
C THR A 185 2.99 -4.20 -19.16
N ASP A 186 2.06 -4.90 -18.51
CA ASP A 186 0.63 -4.54 -18.52
C ASP A 186 0.38 -3.25 -17.72
N CYS A 187 1.00 -3.11 -16.56
CA CYS A 187 0.91 -1.90 -15.73
C CYS A 187 1.54 -0.70 -16.45
N LEU A 188 2.68 -0.88 -17.11
CA LEU A 188 3.31 0.16 -17.93
C LEU A 188 2.43 0.58 -19.11
N PHE A 189 1.72 -0.34 -19.74
CA PHE A 189 0.75 0.01 -20.78
C PHE A 189 -0.40 0.86 -20.24
N ILE A 190 -0.93 0.53 -19.05
CA ILE A 190 -1.96 1.32 -18.38
C ILE A 190 -1.40 2.72 -18.03
N HIS A 191 -0.21 2.78 -17.45
CA HIS A 191 0.48 4.04 -17.15
C HIS A 191 0.60 4.95 -18.40
N LYS A 192 0.99 4.39 -19.53
CA LYS A 192 1.13 5.15 -20.79
C LYS A 192 -0.19 5.84 -21.20
N LYS A 193 -1.34 5.30 -20.82
CA LYS A 193 -2.68 5.81 -21.17
C LYS A 193 -3.30 6.69 -20.09
N THR A 194 -2.89 6.53 -18.83
CA THR A 194 -3.56 7.13 -17.67
C THR A 194 -2.66 8.00 -16.83
N ARG A 195 -1.33 7.86 -16.96
CA ARG A 195 -0.30 8.44 -16.10
C ARG A 195 -0.31 7.94 -14.66
N ILE A 196 -1.10 6.91 -14.31
CA ILE A 196 -1.09 6.30 -12.99
C ILE A 196 0.30 5.73 -12.66
N PRO A 197 0.92 6.05 -11.51
CA PRO A 197 2.21 5.48 -11.14
C PRO A 197 2.12 3.97 -10.86
N VAL A 198 3.22 3.26 -11.10
CA VAL A 198 3.31 1.81 -10.92
C VAL A 198 4.16 1.49 -9.69
N VAL A 199 3.61 0.75 -8.73
CA VAL A 199 4.38 0.04 -7.70
C VAL A 199 4.96 -1.22 -8.31
N PHE A 200 6.21 -1.47 -8.05
CA PHE A 200 6.87 -2.69 -8.52
C PHE A 200 6.98 -3.70 -7.37
N ASP A 201 6.19 -4.76 -7.43
CA ASP A 201 6.38 -5.89 -6.54
C ASP A 201 7.43 -6.85 -7.12
N VAL A 202 8.55 -6.94 -6.42
CA VAL A 202 9.72 -7.75 -6.80
C VAL A 202 9.39 -9.24 -6.80
N TYR A 203 8.56 -9.69 -5.85
CA TYR A 203 8.22 -11.09 -5.73
C TYR A 203 7.17 -11.51 -6.76
N HIS A 204 6.15 -10.67 -7.00
CA HIS A 204 5.18 -10.90 -8.07
C HIS A 204 5.86 -10.93 -9.44
N HIS A 205 6.83 -10.04 -9.68
CA HIS A 205 7.63 -10.07 -10.90
C HIS A 205 8.43 -11.37 -11.08
N LYS A 206 8.97 -11.92 -9.99
CA LYS A 206 9.60 -13.26 -10.03
C LYS A 206 8.62 -14.38 -10.37
N CYS A 207 7.34 -14.21 -10.01
CA CYS A 207 6.29 -15.19 -10.29
C CYS A 207 5.74 -15.07 -11.72
N LEU A 208 5.55 -13.83 -12.20
CA LEU A 208 4.96 -13.51 -13.50
C LEU A 208 5.70 -12.30 -14.12
N ASN A 209 6.64 -12.56 -15.03
CA ASN A 209 7.39 -11.51 -15.74
C ASN A 209 7.26 -11.62 -17.26
N SER A 210 7.92 -10.70 -17.98
CA SER A 210 7.99 -10.66 -19.45
C SER A 210 9.44 -10.82 -19.94
N GLU A 211 10.25 -11.60 -19.19
CA GLU A 211 11.66 -11.89 -19.47
C GLU A 211 12.62 -10.73 -19.19
N GLU A 212 12.13 -9.54 -18.75
CA GLU A 212 12.99 -8.44 -18.33
C GLU A 212 13.78 -8.78 -17.07
N SER A 213 15.04 -8.38 -17.03
CA SER A 213 15.88 -8.42 -15.84
C SER A 213 15.35 -7.48 -14.75
N LEU A 214 15.81 -7.64 -13.51
CA LEU A 214 15.45 -6.76 -12.40
C LEU A 214 15.85 -5.30 -12.71
N GLU A 215 17.05 -5.08 -13.23
CA GLU A 215 17.57 -3.76 -13.56
C GLU A 215 16.76 -3.07 -14.70
N GLU A 216 16.37 -3.83 -15.71
CA GLU A 216 15.49 -3.35 -16.79
C GLU A 216 14.11 -2.99 -16.24
N ALA A 217 13.52 -3.85 -15.41
CA ALA A 217 12.23 -3.58 -14.75
C ALA A 217 12.29 -2.28 -13.92
N PHE A 218 13.38 -2.09 -13.14
CA PHE A 218 13.60 -0.85 -12.37
C PHE A 218 13.72 0.39 -13.27
N SER A 219 14.48 0.29 -14.36
CA SER A 219 14.65 1.37 -15.32
C SER A 219 13.34 1.80 -15.99
N LEU A 220 12.37 0.91 -16.06
CA LEU A 220 11.05 1.16 -16.66
C LEU A 220 10.04 1.71 -15.64
N PHE A 221 9.85 1.05 -14.49
CA PHE A 221 8.79 1.45 -13.58
C PHE A 221 9.08 2.78 -12.87
N ILE A 222 10.33 3.08 -12.55
CA ILE A 222 10.72 4.36 -11.92
C ILE A 222 10.27 5.56 -12.73
N LYS A 223 10.30 5.47 -14.04
CA LYS A 223 9.85 6.54 -14.96
C LYS A 223 8.35 6.82 -14.90
N THR A 224 7.58 5.97 -14.23
CA THR A 224 6.15 6.19 -14.04
C THR A 224 5.83 7.16 -12.90
N TRP A 225 6.80 7.46 -12.04
CA TRP A 225 6.68 8.33 -10.89
C TRP A 225 7.12 9.77 -11.24
N SER A 226 6.31 10.73 -10.81
CA SER A 226 6.64 12.17 -10.88
C SER A 226 7.22 12.66 -9.54
N LEU A 227 7.76 13.88 -9.53
CA LEU A 227 8.24 14.50 -8.29
C LEU A 227 7.12 14.67 -7.25
N ASP A 228 5.89 14.94 -7.68
CA ASP A 228 4.73 15.10 -6.80
C ASP A 228 4.30 13.78 -6.14
N ASP A 229 4.61 12.65 -6.76
CA ASP A 229 4.32 11.32 -6.23
C ASP A 229 5.32 10.91 -5.14
N GLY A 230 6.44 11.61 -5.04
CA GLY A 230 7.58 11.25 -4.19
C GLY A 230 8.42 10.11 -4.78
N PRO A 231 9.38 9.56 -4.02
CA PRO A 231 10.20 8.44 -4.47
C PRO A 231 9.34 7.24 -4.89
N PRO A 232 9.72 6.49 -5.94
CA PRO A 232 9.04 5.26 -6.32
C PRO A 232 8.89 4.30 -5.13
N ILE A 233 7.79 3.56 -5.10
CA ILE A 233 7.55 2.51 -4.11
C ILE A 233 7.77 1.15 -4.77
N ILE A 234 8.48 0.29 -4.05
CA ILE A 234 8.52 -1.14 -4.36
C ILE A 234 7.94 -1.94 -3.19
N HIS A 235 7.41 -3.11 -3.54
CA HIS A 235 7.17 -4.16 -2.56
C HIS A 235 8.26 -5.20 -2.64
N TYR A 236 8.70 -5.65 -1.48
CA TYR A 236 9.73 -6.67 -1.39
C TYR A 236 9.30 -7.81 -0.47
N SER A 237 9.45 -9.00 -0.98
CA SER A 237 9.45 -10.25 -0.23
C SER A 237 10.38 -11.25 -0.93
N SER A 238 10.82 -12.27 -0.22
CA SER A 238 11.35 -13.49 -0.79
C SER A 238 10.29 -14.59 -0.80
N GLU A 239 10.55 -15.66 -1.56
CA GLU A 239 9.72 -16.86 -1.59
C GLU A 239 9.75 -17.57 -0.24
N HIS A 240 8.61 -18.11 0.17
CA HIS A 240 8.57 -18.95 1.36
C HIS A 240 9.35 -20.26 1.12
N PRO A 241 10.37 -20.59 1.94
CA PRO A 241 11.33 -21.65 1.62
C PRO A 241 10.72 -23.05 1.50
N ILE A 242 9.57 -23.30 2.18
CA ILE A 242 8.94 -24.63 2.23
C ILE A 242 7.65 -24.68 1.38
N LYS A 243 6.85 -23.60 1.41
CA LYS A 243 5.50 -23.59 0.82
C LYS A 243 5.46 -23.20 -0.66
N GLY A 244 6.62 -22.78 -1.22
CA GLY A 244 6.73 -22.39 -2.63
C GLY A 244 5.86 -21.19 -3.03
N LYS A 245 5.87 -20.91 -4.33
CA LYS A 245 5.08 -19.82 -4.95
C LYS A 245 3.56 -20.06 -4.86
N PRO A 246 2.73 -19.03 -4.71
CA PRO A 246 3.05 -17.61 -4.57
C PRO A 246 2.98 -17.14 -3.09
N ARG A 247 3.80 -17.68 -2.19
CA ARG A 247 3.73 -17.36 -0.76
C ARG A 247 4.94 -16.56 -0.31
N HIS A 248 4.66 -15.42 0.35
CA HIS A 248 5.65 -14.56 0.97
C HIS A 248 6.36 -15.25 2.14
N ALA A 249 7.63 -14.92 2.34
CA ALA A 249 8.43 -15.42 3.45
C ALA A 249 7.84 -15.04 4.82
N ASP A 250 8.14 -15.85 5.82
CA ASP A 250 7.75 -15.57 7.21
C ASP A 250 8.66 -14.50 7.83
N SER A 251 9.96 -14.49 7.47
CA SER A 251 10.98 -13.52 7.89
C SER A 251 11.88 -13.15 6.71
N ILE A 252 12.56 -12.00 6.80
CA ILE A 252 13.46 -11.54 5.73
C ILE A 252 14.65 -12.49 5.55
N ASP A 253 14.92 -12.87 4.30
CA ASP A 253 16.19 -13.48 3.92
C ASP A 253 17.23 -12.38 3.68
N ILE A 254 18.12 -12.19 4.64
CA ILE A 254 19.15 -11.14 4.63
C ILE A 254 20.12 -11.31 3.46
N SER A 255 20.46 -12.54 3.08
CA SER A 255 21.35 -12.79 1.95
C SER A 255 20.69 -12.38 0.63
N HIS A 256 19.45 -12.81 0.41
CA HIS A 256 18.65 -12.44 -0.75
C HIS A 256 18.41 -10.93 -0.81
N PHE A 257 18.09 -10.29 0.33
CA PHE A 257 17.89 -8.85 0.40
C PHE A 257 19.17 -8.06 0.12
N LYS A 258 20.30 -8.53 0.60
CA LYS A 258 21.63 -7.97 0.30
C LYS A 258 21.93 -7.98 -1.20
N ASP A 259 21.68 -9.10 -1.86
CA ASP A 259 21.90 -9.23 -3.31
C ASP A 259 20.92 -8.37 -4.11
N PHE A 260 19.67 -8.25 -3.66
CA PHE A 260 18.70 -7.30 -4.22
C PHE A 260 19.21 -5.86 -4.14
N LEU A 261 19.68 -5.40 -2.96
CA LEU A 261 20.22 -4.04 -2.79
C LEU A 261 21.45 -3.76 -3.66
N LYS A 262 22.32 -4.76 -3.87
CA LYS A 262 23.48 -4.62 -4.77
C LYS A 262 23.04 -4.38 -6.22
N LYS A 263 22.05 -5.14 -6.71
CA LYS A 263 21.52 -5.03 -8.08
C LYS A 263 20.79 -3.72 -8.30
N THR A 264 20.16 -3.16 -7.26
CA THR A 264 19.33 -1.96 -7.36
C THR A 264 20.03 -0.69 -6.84
N LYS A 265 21.33 -0.73 -6.56
CA LYS A 265 22.12 0.36 -5.92
C LYS A 265 22.11 1.69 -6.66
N ASN A 266 21.82 1.69 -7.96
CA ASN A 266 21.80 2.87 -8.82
C ASN A 266 20.43 3.55 -8.87
N PHE A 267 19.43 3.04 -8.16
CA PHE A 267 18.07 3.55 -8.16
C PHE A 267 17.69 4.09 -6.78
N ASP A 268 16.89 5.16 -6.77
CA ASP A 268 16.28 5.69 -5.53
C ASP A 268 14.81 5.30 -5.44
N PHE A 269 14.41 4.69 -4.30
CA PHE A 269 13.05 4.20 -4.06
C PHE A 269 12.84 3.93 -2.57
N ASP A 270 11.58 3.80 -2.17
CA ASP A 270 11.19 3.36 -0.83
C ASP A 270 10.66 1.92 -0.87
N ILE A 271 10.89 1.16 0.19
CA ILE A 271 10.58 -0.28 0.27
C ILE A 271 9.46 -0.54 1.27
N MET A 272 8.39 -1.18 0.82
CA MET A 272 7.39 -1.83 1.66
C MET A 272 7.70 -3.32 1.75
N LEU A 273 8.06 -3.81 2.93
CA LEU A 273 8.33 -5.22 3.16
C LEU A 273 7.02 -6.00 3.35
N GLU A 274 6.64 -6.79 2.37
CA GLU A 274 5.48 -7.68 2.47
C GLU A 274 5.88 -9.04 3.07
N ILE A 275 6.38 -8.99 4.30
CA ILE A 275 6.89 -10.14 5.06
C ILE A 275 6.04 -10.28 6.33
N LYS A 276 5.81 -11.54 6.78
CA LYS A 276 4.81 -11.81 7.80
C LYS A 276 5.18 -11.30 9.18
N ASP A 277 6.45 -11.29 9.55
CA ASP A 277 6.94 -10.81 10.84
C ASP A 277 7.10 -9.28 10.95
N LYS A 278 6.63 -8.54 9.91
CA LYS A 278 6.39 -7.09 9.92
C LYS A 278 7.59 -6.25 10.34
N GLU A 279 7.48 -5.53 11.48
CA GLU A 279 8.53 -4.65 12.00
C GLU A 279 9.84 -5.36 12.28
N LYS A 280 9.82 -6.66 12.58
CA LYS A 280 11.04 -7.43 12.86
C LYS A 280 11.92 -7.48 11.62
N SER A 281 11.38 -7.87 10.47
CA SER A 281 12.09 -7.82 9.19
C SER A 281 12.47 -6.39 8.78
N ALA A 282 11.64 -5.40 9.08
CA ALA A 282 11.97 -4.01 8.80
C ALA A 282 13.20 -3.54 9.61
N LEU A 283 13.29 -3.91 10.88
CA LEU A 283 14.45 -3.62 11.72
C LEU A 283 15.73 -4.28 11.21
N GLU A 284 15.67 -5.54 10.77
CA GLU A 284 16.81 -6.22 10.19
C GLU A 284 17.27 -5.59 8.87
N ALA A 285 16.33 -5.25 8.00
CA ALA A 285 16.62 -4.54 6.75
C ALA A 285 17.31 -3.19 6.99
N ILE A 286 16.81 -2.39 7.96
CA ILE A 286 17.41 -1.10 8.34
C ILE A 286 18.82 -1.28 8.90
N ARG A 287 19.05 -2.27 9.77
CA ARG A 287 20.39 -2.58 10.29
C ARG A 287 21.38 -2.91 9.17
N LEU A 288 20.94 -3.69 8.20
CA LEU A 288 21.76 -4.04 7.05
C LEU A 288 22.13 -2.79 6.22
N ILE A 289 21.17 -1.93 5.89
CA ILE A 289 21.41 -0.71 5.10
C ILE A 289 22.37 0.23 5.83
N ASN A 290 22.15 0.49 7.10
CA ASN A 290 23.03 1.34 7.90
C ASN A 290 24.47 0.80 7.94
N HIS A 291 24.64 -0.51 8.02
CA HIS A 291 25.97 -1.15 7.96
C HIS A 291 26.64 -0.93 6.60
N TYR A 292 25.90 -0.96 5.51
CA TYR A 292 26.43 -0.69 4.17
C TYR A 292 26.79 0.77 3.93
N GLU A 293 26.03 1.72 4.49
CA GLU A 293 26.32 3.15 4.40
C GLU A 293 27.57 3.55 5.18
N LEU A 294 27.87 2.84 6.29
CA LEU A 294 29.10 3.04 7.07
C LEU A 294 30.36 2.48 6.41
N LEU A 295 30.21 1.65 5.38
CA LEU A 295 31.32 1.04 4.62
C LEU A 295 31.63 1.76 3.29
N LYS A 296 30.87 2.81 2.96
CA LYS A 296 31.12 3.71 1.84
C LYS A 296 31.84 4.98 2.29
#